data_199e82805fd39534e6fb6eff52f880ee
#
_entry.id   199e82805fd39534e6fb6eff52f880ee
#
_cell.length_a   1.000
_cell.length_b   1.000
_cell.length_c   1.000
_cell.angle_alpha   90.00
_cell.angle_beta   90.00
_cell.angle_gamma   90.00
#
_symmetry.space_group_name_H-M   'P 1'
#
loop_
_entity.id
_entity.type
_entity.pdbx_description
1 polymer ?
#
loop_
_entity_poly.entity_id
_entity_poly.type
_entity_poly.pdbx_seq_one_letter_code
_entity_poly.pdbx_strand_id
1 'polypeptide(L)'
;MHVLSLTANTPGFYRRETAALADLGIERTTLEVPGNPDEGRSVADYLRFVPRAVREAAGDYDLIHANYGLTAPMALAQSDLPVVLSLWGSDLLGEFGWLSQACARRADEVVVMSEEMDAELDAQSHVVPHGVNAEQFQPAPKPAARERVGWSHEARHVLFPYAPDRDVKDFPRAGRVVESVRERVGDPVALHPLGGVDHELIPAYMNAADALLLTSRREGLPNSVKEAMCCNLPVVATDVGDVRECLRGVSPSAICRTDAQLVDELADVLADPCQSNGREAISDLRVERVAERLAAVYEQAVGRDSGVTDRDGATDRTRPTVSALN
;
A
#
# COMPACT_ATOMS: atom_id res chain seq x y z
N MET A 1 -24.19 -4.73 -2.17
CA MET A 1 -23.43 -5.83 -1.56
C MET A 1 -23.07 -5.43 -0.15
N HIS A 2 -23.24 -6.35 0.82
CA HIS A 2 -22.90 -6.10 2.22
C HIS A 2 -21.80 -7.04 2.67
N VAL A 3 -20.64 -6.48 3.11
CA VAL A 3 -19.41 -7.22 3.41
C VAL A 3 -19.12 -7.17 4.92
N LEU A 4 -18.95 -8.32 5.55
CA LEU A 4 -18.40 -8.41 6.89
C LEU A 4 -16.87 -8.33 6.82
N SER A 5 -16.29 -7.24 7.31
CA SER A 5 -14.85 -6.99 7.25
C SER A 5 -14.19 -7.23 8.60
N LEU A 6 -13.31 -8.24 8.69
CA LEU A 6 -12.50 -8.51 9.87
C LEU A 6 -11.13 -7.83 9.73
N THR A 7 -10.73 -7.05 10.72
CA THR A 7 -9.44 -6.35 10.68
C THR A 7 -8.78 -6.29 12.06
N ALA A 8 -7.46 -6.20 12.07
CA ALA A 8 -6.71 -5.93 13.28
C ALA A 8 -6.73 -4.44 13.66
N ASN A 9 -6.78 -3.54 12.68
CA ASN A 9 -6.87 -2.09 12.86
C ASN A 9 -7.48 -1.42 11.62
N THR A 10 -7.86 -0.15 11.75
CA THR A 10 -8.43 0.64 10.67
C THR A 10 -7.51 1.80 10.26
N PRO A 11 -6.36 1.54 9.63
CA PRO A 11 -5.46 2.60 9.18
C PRO A 11 -6.11 3.50 8.13
N GLY A 12 -5.50 4.65 7.83
CA GLY A 12 -6.06 5.64 6.92
C GLY A 12 -6.40 5.10 5.53
N PHE A 13 -5.57 4.22 4.97
CA PHE A 13 -5.85 3.60 3.68
C PHE A 13 -7.10 2.69 3.71
N TYR A 14 -7.29 1.91 4.78
CA TYR A 14 -8.48 1.06 4.96
C TYR A 14 -9.76 1.89 4.99
N ARG A 15 -9.77 3.01 5.74
CA ARG A 15 -10.95 3.90 5.79
C ARG A 15 -11.26 4.52 4.43
N ARG A 16 -10.23 4.93 3.67
CA ARG A 16 -10.41 5.48 2.32
C ARG A 16 -10.94 4.44 1.34
N GLU A 17 -10.41 3.22 1.38
CA GLU A 17 -10.89 2.09 0.57
C GLU A 17 -12.34 1.76 0.90
N THR A 18 -12.70 1.75 2.19
CA THR A 18 -14.09 1.52 2.64
C THR A 18 -15.04 2.60 2.11
N ALA A 19 -14.62 3.87 2.13
CA ALA A 19 -15.42 4.96 1.57
C ALA A 19 -15.60 4.82 0.06
N ALA A 20 -14.53 4.52 -0.69
CA ALA A 20 -14.61 4.34 -2.14
C ALA A 20 -15.46 3.12 -2.54
N LEU A 21 -15.47 2.05 -1.75
CA LEU A 21 -16.37 0.91 -1.95
C LEU A 21 -17.83 1.28 -1.69
N ALA A 22 -18.10 2.14 -0.70
CA ALA A 22 -19.46 2.62 -0.43
C ALA A 22 -20.02 3.43 -1.60
N ASP A 23 -19.19 4.20 -2.30
CA ASP A 23 -19.57 4.92 -3.53
C ASP A 23 -19.96 3.96 -4.67
N LEU A 24 -19.46 2.73 -4.65
CA LEU A 24 -19.83 1.65 -5.57
C LEU A 24 -21.04 0.80 -5.08
N GLY A 25 -21.68 1.21 -3.98
CA GLY A 25 -22.83 0.48 -3.39
C GLY A 25 -22.42 -0.77 -2.59
N ILE A 26 -21.17 -0.85 -2.14
CA ILE A 26 -20.65 -1.94 -1.30
C ILE A 26 -20.50 -1.43 0.13
N GLU A 27 -21.39 -1.89 1.00
CA GLU A 27 -21.36 -1.54 2.43
C GLU A 27 -20.44 -2.51 3.20
N ARG A 28 -19.60 -1.97 4.10
CA ARG A 28 -18.74 -2.75 4.97
C ARG A 28 -19.14 -2.59 6.44
N THR A 29 -19.51 -3.69 7.08
CA THR A 29 -19.54 -3.77 8.54
C THR A 29 -18.17 -4.20 9.05
N THR A 30 -17.49 -3.32 9.77
CA THR A 30 -16.12 -3.59 10.26
C THR A 30 -16.15 -4.15 11.68
N LEU A 31 -15.50 -5.29 11.86
CA LEU A 31 -15.31 -5.94 13.13
C LEU A 31 -13.81 -5.99 13.47
N GLU A 32 -13.40 -5.22 14.47
CA GLU A 32 -12.00 -5.17 14.90
C GLU A 32 -11.67 -6.22 15.96
N VAL A 33 -10.48 -6.82 15.83
CA VAL A 33 -9.89 -7.67 16.85
C VAL A 33 -9.69 -6.84 18.13
N PRO A 34 -10.22 -7.28 19.30
CA PRO A 34 -10.06 -6.53 20.55
C PRO A 34 -8.58 -6.42 20.96
N GLY A 35 -8.27 -5.43 21.79
CA GLY A 35 -6.92 -5.16 22.29
C GLY A 35 -6.42 -3.78 21.96
N ASN A 36 -5.27 -3.41 22.54
CA ASN A 36 -4.64 -2.11 22.27
C ASN A 36 -3.70 -2.24 21.04
N PRO A 37 -3.93 -1.49 19.95
CA PRO A 37 -3.05 -1.54 18.78
C PRO A 37 -1.59 -1.16 19.08
N ASP A 38 -1.36 -0.26 20.02
CA ASP A 38 -0.03 0.28 20.36
C ASP A 38 0.80 -0.70 21.19
N GLU A 39 0.16 -1.55 21.99
CA GLU A 39 0.82 -2.57 22.81
C GLU A 39 0.98 -3.91 22.06
N GLY A 40 0.40 -4.01 20.85
CA GLY A 40 0.29 -5.26 20.10
C GLY A 40 -0.86 -6.15 20.59
N ARG A 41 -1.29 -7.08 19.74
CA ARG A 41 -2.34 -8.04 20.08
C ARG A 41 -1.72 -9.40 20.39
N SER A 42 -2.21 -10.02 21.47
CA SER A 42 -1.81 -11.38 21.85
C SER A 42 -2.61 -12.43 21.06
N VAL A 43 -2.08 -13.63 20.96
CA VAL A 43 -2.81 -14.79 20.40
C VAL A 43 -4.17 -14.99 21.09
N ALA A 44 -4.25 -14.70 22.41
CA ALA A 44 -5.50 -14.82 23.17
C ALA A 44 -6.58 -13.82 22.69
N ASP A 45 -6.20 -12.64 22.20
CA ASP A 45 -7.15 -11.65 21.68
C ASP A 45 -7.78 -12.14 20.38
N TYR A 46 -6.98 -12.75 19.50
CA TYR A 46 -7.47 -13.40 18.29
C TYR A 46 -8.38 -14.60 18.60
N LEU A 47 -8.00 -15.45 19.56
CA LEU A 47 -8.84 -16.60 19.94
C LEU A 47 -10.18 -16.18 20.54
N ARG A 48 -10.21 -15.14 21.38
CA ARG A 48 -11.46 -14.57 21.95
C ARG A 48 -12.34 -13.92 20.87
N PHE A 49 -11.74 -13.49 19.76
CA PHE A 49 -12.45 -12.84 18.67
C PHE A 49 -13.24 -13.86 17.81
N VAL A 50 -12.80 -15.14 17.71
CA VAL A 50 -13.43 -16.17 16.88
C VAL A 50 -14.95 -16.29 17.12
N PRO A 51 -15.45 -16.48 18.37
CA PRO A 51 -16.88 -16.65 18.59
C PRO A 51 -17.70 -15.41 18.20
N ARG A 52 -17.10 -14.22 18.29
CA ARG A 52 -17.75 -12.97 17.88
C ARG A 52 -17.84 -12.89 16.37
N ALA A 53 -16.74 -13.19 15.65
CA ALA A 53 -16.71 -13.20 14.19
C ALA A 53 -17.70 -14.21 13.59
N VAL A 54 -17.74 -15.44 14.12
CA VAL A 54 -18.69 -16.50 13.67
C VAL A 54 -20.15 -16.10 13.95
N ARG A 55 -20.44 -15.49 15.10
CA ARG A 55 -21.80 -15.03 15.41
C ARG A 55 -22.22 -13.90 14.48
N GLU A 56 -21.33 -12.95 14.21
CA GLU A 56 -21.60 -11.84 13.30
C GLU A 56 -21.80 -12.32 11.86
N ALA A 57 -21.02 -13.31 11.42
CA ALA A 57 -21.13 -13.90 10.10
C ALA A 57 -22.48 -14.60 9.83
N ALA A 58 -23.25 -14.90 10.86
CA ALA A 58 -24.63 -15.39 10.73
C ALA A 58 -25.64 -14.27 10.39
N GLY A 59 -25.20 -13.02 10.26
CA GLY A 59 -26.01 -11.88 9.80
C GLY A 59 -26.24 -11.89 8.30
N ASP A 60 -26.87 -10.83 7.80
CA ASP A 60 -27.18 -10.65 6.38
C ASP A 60 -25.98 -10.02 5.66
N TYR A 61 -25.02 -10.87 5.27
CA TYR A 61 -23.82 -10.50 4.53
C TYR A 61 -23.69 -11.36 3.27
N ASP A 62 -23.12 -10.76 2.21
CA ASP A 62 -22.84 -11.47 0.96
C ASP A 62 -21.49 -12.21 0.98
N LEU A 63 -20.52 -11.70 1.75
CA LEU A 63 -19.20 -12.31 1.94
C LEU A 63 -18.52 -11.81 3.23
N ILE A 64 -17.46 -12.51 3.63
CA ILE A 64 -16.57 -12.10 4.73
C ILE A 64 -15.19 -11.77 4.18
N HIS A 65 -14.65 -10.59 4.51
CA HIS A 65 -13.33 -10.14 4.10
C HIS A 65 -12.36 -10.09 5.29
N ALA A 66 -11.40 -11.01 5.32
CA ALA A 66 -10.29 -10.99 6.26
C ALA A 66 -9.22 -9.99 5.77
N ASN A 67 -9.14 -8.83 6.42
CA ASN A 67 -8.10 -7.83 6.15
C ASN A 67 -6.93 -8.05 7.08
N TYR A 68 -5.90 -8.69 6.62
CA TYR A 68 -4.71 -9.15 7.32
C TYR A 68 -4.73 -10.66 7.67
N GLY A 69 -3.63 -11.36 7.35
CA GLY A 69 -3.53 -12.82 7.44
C GLY A 69 -3.91 -13.42 8.77
N LEU A 70 -3.65 -12.72 9.90
CA LEU A 70 -4.02 -13.19 11.23
C LEU A 70 -5.54 -13.14 11.52
N THR A 71 -6.34 -12.48 10.69
CA THR A 71 -7.82 -12.50 10.81
C THR A 71 -8.46 -13.61 9.96
N ALA A 72 -7.70 -14.20 9.05
CA ALA A 72 -8.20 -15.25 8.17
C ALA A 72 -8.72 -16.52 8.88
N PRO A 73 -8.08 -17.04 9.95
CA PRO A 73 -8.63 -18.17 10.68
C PRO A 73 -10.04 -17.94 11.23
N MET A 74 -10.38 -16.69 11.60
CA MET A 74 -11.70 -16.30 12.09
C MET A 74 -12.74 -16.28 10.97
N ALA A 75 -12.35 -15.76 9.81
CA ALA A 75 -13.20 -15.77 8.61
C ALA A 75 -13.47 -17.20 8.14
N LEU A 76 -12.46 -18.08 8.19
CA LEU A 76 -12.57 -19.49 7.78
C LEU A 76 -13.24 -20.39 8.86
N ALA A 77 -13.54 -19.87 10.06
CA ALA A 77 -14.23 -20.63 11.11
C ALA A 77 -15.75 -20.76 10.89
N GLN A 78 -16.30 -20.06 9.92
CA GLN A 78 -17.68 -20.20 9.43
C GLN A 78 -17.67 -20.87 8.04
N SER A 79 -18.83 -21.35 7.55
CA SER A 79 -18.96 -22.08 6.29
C SER A 79 -20.01 -21.50 5.33
N ASP A 80 -20.70 -20.45 5.75
CA ASP A 80 -21.90 -19.97 5.08
C ASP A 80 -21.62 -18.82 4.11
N LEU A 81 -20.52 -18.08 4.31
CA LEU A 81 -20.13 -16.96 3.48
C LEU A 81 -18.82 -17.24 2.73
N PRO A 82 -18.70 -16.84 1.46
CA PRO A 82 -17.43 -16.85 0.76
C PRO A 82 -16.42 -15.93 1.44
N VAL A 83 -15.14 -16.34 1.44
CA VAL A 83 -14.04 -15.68 2.14
C VAL A 83 -13.10 -15.02 1.16
N VAL A 84 -12.95 -13.71 1.28
CA VAL A 84 -11.87 -12.96 0.65
C VAL A 84 -10.78 -12.69 1.68
N LEU A 85 -9.52 -12.95 1.34
CA LEU A 85 -8.37 -12.72 2.21
C LEU A 85 -7.43 -11.68 1.60
N SER A 86 -7.24 -10.54 2.26
CA SER A 86 -6.18 -9.58 1.90
C SER A 86 -4.96 -9.73 2.79
N LEU A 87 -3.78 -9.85 2.15
CA LEU A 87 -2.47 -9.92 2.78
C LEU A 87 -1.73 -8.60 2.55
N TRP A 88 -1.15 -8.02 3.63
CA TRP A 88 -0.59 -6.66 3.61
C TRP A 88 0.95 -6.61 3.63
N GLY A 89 1.61 -7.77 3.63
CA GLY A 89 3.07 -7.91 3.59
C GLY A 89 3.66 -8.56 4.82
N SER A 90 3.63 -7.93 5.98
CA SER A 90 4.20 -8.49 7.21
C SER A 90 3.52 -9.76 7.71
N ASP A 91 2.28 -9.97 7.30
CA ASP A 91 1.47 -11.15 7.58
C ASP A 91 1.80 -12.34 6.66
N LEU A 92 2.34 -12.10 5.47
CA LEU A 92 2.83 -13.15 4.57
C LEU A 92 4.33 -13.38 4.72
N LEU A 93 5.12 -12.29 4.75
CA LEU A 93 6.59 -12.33 4.74
C LEU A 93 7.19 -12.34 6.16
N GLY A 94 6.36 -12.31 7.21
CA GLY A 94 6.77 -12.28 8.59
C GLY A 94 6.70 -13.66 9.28
N GLU A 95 6.83 -13.66 10.61
CA GLU A 95 6.88 -14.86 11.46
C GLU A 95 5.68 -15.81 11.28
N PHE A 96 4.49 -15.25 11.03
CA PHE A 96 3.25 -16.02 10.86
C PHE A 96 2.86 -16.26 9.39
N GLY A 97 3.78 -16.05 8.44
CA GLY A 97 3.52 -16.26 7.01
C GLY A 97 3.00 -17.66 6.67
N TRP A 98 3.46 -18.69 7.38
CA TRP A 98 2.97 -20.06 7.22
C TRP A 98 1.45 -20.20 7.48
N LEU A 99 0.90 -19.42 8.43
CA LEU A 99 -0.53 -19.40 8.72
C LEU A 99 -1.31 -18.71 7.60
N SER A 100 -0.81 -17.59 7.12
CA SER A 100 -1.38 -16.88 5.97
C SER A 100 -1.41 -17.75 4.71
N GLN A 101 -0.32 -18.48 4.42
CA GLN A 101 -0.25 -19.47 3.34
C GLN A 101 -1.31 -20.57 3.49
N ALA A 102 -1.46 -21.10 4.71
CA ALA A 102 -2.45 -22.16 4.97
C ALA A 102 -3.90 -21.67 4.82
N CYS A 103 -4.17 -20.41 5.21
CA CYS A 103 -5.48 -19.78 5.04
C CYS A 103 -5.75 -19.41 3.58
N ALA A 104 -4.76 -18.90 2.86
CA ALA A 104 -4.88 -18.52 1.45
C ALA A 104 -5.32 -19.69 0.55
N ARG A 105 -4.87 -20.91 0.84
CA ARG A 105 -5.31 -22.12 0.11
C ARG A 105 -6.78 -22.52 0.36
N ARG A 106 -7.45 -21.87 1.29
CA ARG A 106 -8.83 -22.16 1.71
C ARG A 106 -9.80 -21.02 1.47
N ALA A 107 -9.27 -19.81 1.31
CA ALA A 107 -10.05 -18.65 0.92
C ALA A 107 -10.56 -18.80 -0.52
N ASP A 108 -11.73 -18.25 -0.81
CA ASP A 108 -12.32 -18.27 -2.15
C ASP A 108 -11.56 -17.36 -3.09
N GLU A 109 -11.16 -16.18 -2.60
CA GLU A 109 -10.29 -15.24 -3.32
C GLU A 109 -9.22 -14.70 -2.37
N VAL A 110 -8.02 -14.44 -2.93
CA VAL A 110 -6.89 -13.86 -2.20
C VAL A 110 -6.43 -12.59 -2.88
N VAL A 111 -6.18 -11.54 -2.10
CA VAL A 111 -5.65 -10.26 -2.55
C VAL A 111 -4.29 -10.03 -1.92
N VAL A 112 -3.32 -9.64 -2.72
CA VAL A 112 -1.97 -9.26 -2.29
C VAL A 112 -1.62 -7.85 -2.76
N MET A 113 -0.62 -7.23 -2.13
CA MET A 113 -0.27 -5.83 -2.38
C MET A 113 0.78 -5.64 -3.47
N SER A 114 1.45 -6.72 -3.92
CA SER A 114 2.56 -6.63 -4.86
C SER A 114 2.77 -7.93 -5.64
N GLU A 115 3.42 -7.84 -6.80
CA GLU A 115 3.86 -9.02 -7.59
C GLU A 115 4.87 -9.88 -6.81
N GLU A 116 5.72 -9.28 -5.96
CA GLU A 116 6.60 -10.02 -5.07
C GLU A 116 5.81 -10.91 -4.11
N MET A 117 4.72 -10.38 -3.54
CA MET A 117 3.85 -11.16 -2.65
C MET A 117 3.09 -12.26 -3.39
N ASP A 118 2.65 -12.01 -4.63
CA ASP A 118 2.01 -13.02 -5.47
C ASP A 118 2.96 -14.17 -5.79
N ALA A 119 4.21 -13.85 -6.10
CA ALA A 119 5.26 -14.85 -6.38
C ALA A 119 5.62 -15.72 -5.17
N GLU A 120 5.51 -15.17 -3.95
CA GLU A 120 5.78 -15.89 -2.69
C GLU A 120 4.57 -16.71 -2.19
N LEU A 121 3.39 -16.51 -2.77
CA LEU A 121 2.17 -17.17 -2.32
C LEU A 121 1.93 -18.49 -3.08
N ASP A 122 1.70 -19.59 -2.34
CA ASP A 122 1.34 -20.91 -2.90
C ASP A 122 -0.18 -21.02 -3.23
N ALA A 123 -0.82 -19.93 -3.62
CA ALA A 123 -2.23 -19.89 -4.00
C ALA A 123 -2.43 -18.87 -5.12
N GLN A 124 -3.54 -18.97 -5.86
CA GLN A 124 -3.89 -17.92 -6.82
C GLN A 124 -4.27 -16.66 -6.06
N SER A 125 -3.80 -15.50 -6.53
CA SER A 125 -4.15 -14.22 -5.92
C SER A 125 -4.37 -13.12 -6.96
N HIS A 126 -4.95 -12.03 -6.50
CA HIS A 126 -5.13 -10.79 -7.24
C HIS A 126 -4.19 -9.74 -6.67
N VAL A 127 -3.34 -9.17 -7.51
CA VAL A 127 -2.47 -8.06 -7.09
C VAL A 127 -3.29 -6.76 -7.10
N VAL A 128 -3.77 -6.36 -5.93
CA VAL A 128 -4.56 -5.12 -5.74
C VAL A 128 -3.91 -4.28 -4.62
N PRO A 129 -2.92 -3.45 -4.95
CA PRO A 129 -2.24 -2.58 -3.98
C PRO A 129 -3.22 -1.57 -3.36
N HIS A 130 -2.92 -1.09 -2.15
CA HIS A 130 -3.73 -0.01 -1.56
C HIS A 130 -3.74 1.23 -2.45
N GLY A 131 -4.93 1.82 -2.61
CA GLY A 131 -5.13 3.04 -3.38
C GLY A 131 -4.60 4.29 -2.70
N VAL A 132 -4.27 5.31 -3.51
CA VAL A 132 -3.91 6.65 -3.05
C VAL A 132 -5.08 7.62 -3.30
N ASN A 133 -5.33 8.52 -2.34
CA ASN A 133 -6.32 9.57 -2.49
C ASN A 133 -5.78 10.73 -3.35
N ALA A 134 -6.07 10.71 -4.65
CA ALA A 134 -5.60 11.71 -5.60
C ALA A 134 -6.35 13.06 -5.49
N GLU A 135 -7.44 13.15 -4.73
CA GLU A 135 -8.11 14.41 -4.41
C GLU A 135 -7.41 15.13 -3.27
N GLN A 136 -6.97 14.38 -2.25
CA GLN A 136 -6.19 14.94 -1.13
C GLN A 136 -4.78 15.30 -1.58
N PHE A 137 -4.13 14.41 -2.34
CA PHE A 137 -2.77 14.59 -2.86
C PHE A 137 -2.84 15.09 -4.30
N GLN A 138 -2.68 16.39 -4.48
CA GLN A 138 -2.68 17.03 -5.80
C GLN A 138 -1.62 18.13 -5.87
N PRO A 139 -1.12 18.44 -7.09
CA PRO A 139 -0.17 19.52 -7.27
C PRO A 139 -0.74 20.83 -6.79
N ALA A 140 0.07 21.59 -6.04
CA ALA A 140 -0.24 22.93 -5.56
C ALA A 140 0.97 23.85 -5.76
N PRO A 141 0.77 25.20 -5.80
CA PRO A 141 1.87 26.13 -5.96
C PRO A 141 2.91 26.01 -4.84
N LYS A 142 4.15 25.66 -5.20
CA LYS A 142 5.28 25.46 -4.28
C LYS A 142 5.50 26.64 -3.31
N PRO A 143 5.44 27.93 -3.74
CA PRO A 143 5.61 29.04 -2.82
C PRO A 143 4.59 29.04 -1.68
N ALA A 144 3.31 28.85 -2.01
CA ALA A 144 2.25 28.82 -0.99
C ALA A 144 2.38 27.60 -0.05
N ALA A 145 2.81 26.46 -0.59
CA ALA A 145 3.07 25.25 0.21
C ALA A 145 4.25 25.50 1.18
N ARG A 146 5.34 26.15 0.75
CA ARG A 146 6.49 26.52 1.59
C ARG A 146 6.08 27.48 2.71
N GLU A 147 5.29 28.50 2.42
CA GLU A 147 4.74 29.41 3.42
C GLU A 147 3.93 28.64 4.48
N ARG A 148 3.08 27.72 4.04
CA ARG A 148 2.21 26.92 4.94
C ARG A 148 3.01 26.03 5.89
N VAL A 149 4.15 25.47 5.44
CA VAL A 149 4.99 24.60 6.28
C VAL A 149 6.19 25.32 6.91
N GLY A 150 6.34 26.64 6.68
CA GLY A 150 7.39 27.47 7.26
C GLY A 150 8.77 27.23 6.66
N TRP A 151 8.87 26.81 5.38
CA TRP A 151 10.15 26.54 4.71
C TRP A 151 10.65 27.74 3.92
N SER A 152 11.98 27.89 3.84
CA SER A 152 12.64 28.96 3.07
C SER A 152 12.37 28.83 1.56
N HIS A 153 12.28 29.96 0.87
CA HIS A 153 12.23 29.98 -0.59
C HIS A 153 13.61 29.87 -1.26
N GLU A 154 14.69 30.09 -0.49
CA GLU A 154 16.07 30.16 -0.99
C GLU A 154 16.82 28.81 -0.88
N ALA A 155 16.22 27.81 -0.25
CA ALA A 155 16.83 26.50 -0.10
C ALA A 155 16.16 25.44 -0.98
N ARG A 156 16.89 24.38 -1.30
CA ARG A 156 16.35 23.12 -1.83
C ARG A 156 15.86 22.26 -0.70
N HIS A 157 14.70 21.66 -0.85
CA HIS A 157 14.05 20.88 0.20
C HIS A 157 13.88 19.43 -0.21
N VAL A 158 14.57 18.55 0.49
CA VAL A 158 14.45 17.08 0.33
C VAL A 158 13.55 16.55 1.43
N LEU A 159 12.47 15.87 1.05
CA LEU A 159 11.52 15.26 1.97
C LEU A 159 11.91 13.81 2.24
N PHE A 160 12.05 13.45 3.52
CA PHE A 160 12.14 12.06 3.97
C PHE A 160 10.81 11.71 4.66
N PRO A 161 9.97 10.82 4.07
CA PRO A 161 8.55 10.73 4.42
C PRO A 161 8.27 9.88 5.68
N TYR A 162 9.23 9.75 6.59
CA TYR A 162 9.12 8.91 7.79
C TYR A 162 9.75 9.54 9.02
N ALA A 163 9.39 9.01 10.20
CA ALA A 163 10.10 9.31 11.44
C ALA A 163 11.53 8.71 11.40
N PRO A 164 12.54 9.45 11.92
CA PRO A 164 13.94 9.06 11.86
C PRO A 164 14.29 7.78 12.64
N ASP A 165 13.49 7.40 13.61
CA ASP A 165 13.65 6.24 14.50
C ASP A 165 13.22 4.90 13.88
N ARG A 166 12.71 4.91 12.65
CA ARG A 166 12.32 3.71 11.92
C ARG A 166 13.53 3.09 11.21
N ASP A 167 14.20 2.14 11.83
CA ASP A 167 15.43 1.51 11.33
C ASP A 167 15.34 1.01 9.88
N VAL A 168 14.19 0.43 9.49
CA VAL A 168 13.98 -0.09 8.13
C VAL A 168 14.01 1.00 7.06
N LYS A 169 13.77 2.27 7.44
CA LYS A 169 13.75 3.43 6.54
C LYS A 169 15.11 4.08 6.36
N ASP A 170 16.07 3.78 7.23
CA ASP A 170 17.48 4.17 7.17
C ASP A 170 17.70 5.69 7.02
N PHE A 171 17.12 6.48 7.93
CA PHE A 171 17.32 7.94 7.96
C PHE A 171 18.80 8.35 8.01
N PRO A 172 19.71 7.64 8.75
CA PRO A 172 21.14 7.94 8.69
C PRO A 172 21.73 7.87 7.28
N ARG A 173 21.24 6.97 6.42
CA ARG A 173 21.62 6.89 5.00
C ARG A 173 21.16 8.12 4.23
N ALA A 174 19.91 8.56 4.43
CA ALA A 174 19.38 9.78 3.82
C ALA A 174 20.24 11.00 4.19
N GLY A 175 20.63 11.10 5.48
CA GLY A 175 21.53 12.16 5.96
C GLY A 175 22.88 12.19 5.23
N ARG A 176 23.54 11.03 5.07
CA ARG A 176 24.83 10.92 4.33
C ARG A 176 24.67 11.30 2.84
N VAL A 177 23.60 10.83 2.20
CA VAL A 177 23.31 11.17 0.80
C VAL A 177 23.15 12.68 0.64
N VAL A 178 22.30 13.31 1.46
CA VAL A 178 22.06 14.76 1.38
C VAL A 178 23.31 15.57 1.69
N GLU A 179 24.17 15.13 2.63
CA GLU A 179 25.45 15.79 2.92
C GLU A 179 26.37 15.78 1.70
N SER A 180 26.48 14.65 1.00
CA SER A 180 27.26 14.54 -0.24
C SER A 180 26.66 15.39 -1.38
N VAL A 181 25.35 15.55 -1.42
CA VAL A 181 24.66 16.42 -2.41
C VAL A 181 24.94 17.89 -2.12
N ARG A 182 25.01 18.34 -0.86
CA ARG A 182 25.36 19.72 -0.48
C ARG A 182 26.70 20.17 -1.03
N GLU A 183 27.65 19.25 -1.13
CA GLU A 183 28.99 19.53 -1.69
C GLU A 183 28.94 19.77 -3.21
N ARG A 184 27.88 19.35 -3.90
CA ARG A 184 27.75 19.42 -5.36
C ARG A 184 26.81 20.52 -5.85
N VAL A 185 25.73 20.75 -5.10
CA VAL A 185 24.70 21.74 -5.42
C VAL A 185 25.11 23.07 -4.78
N GLY A 186 25.08 24.17 -5.56
CA GLY A 186 25.50 25.48 -5.07
C GLY A 186 24.52 26.14 -4.09
N ASP A 187 23.27 25.65 -4.04
CA ASP A 187 22.24 26.16 -3.15
C ASP A 187 22.23 25.41 -1.79
N PRO A 188 21.74 26.05 -0.72
CA PRO A 188 21.51 25.35 0.55
C PRO A 188 20.51 24.20 0.37
N VAL A 189 20.84 23.01 0.88
CA VAL A 189 19.94 21.82 0.84
C VAL A 189 19.51 21.44 2.25
N ALA A 190 18.20 21.38 2.48
CA ALA A 190 17.59 20.97 3.76
C ALA A 190 16.91 19.60 3.64
N LEU A 191 17.20 18.70 4.59
CA LEU A 191 16.54 17.39 4.71
C LEU A 191 15.47 17.46 5.78
N HIS A 192 14.24 17.09 5.44
CA HIS A 192 13.07 17.16 6.32
C HIS A 192 12.47 15.79 6.55
N PRO A 193 12.71 15.17 7.73
CA PRO A 193 12.00 13.97 8.12
C PRO A 193 10.57 14.31 8.57
N LEU A 194 9.60 13.46 8.18
CA LEU A 194 8.22 13.56 8.65
C LEU A 194 7.94 12.49 9.70
N GLY A 195 7.85 12.91 10.96
CA GLY A 195 7.42 12.07 12.08
C GLY A 195 6.37 12.80 12.90
N GLY A 196 5.26 12.12 13.23
CA GLY A 196 4.20 12.71 14.08
C GLY A 196 3.43 13.88 13.45
N VAL A 197 3.52 14.05 12.13
CA VAL A 197 2.79 15.08 11.38
C VAL A 197 1.38 14.58 11.07
N ASP A 198 0.39 15.47 11.23
CA ASP A 198 -0.97 15.19 10.82
C ASP A 198 -1.03 14.87 9.32
N HIS A 199 -1.73 13.77 8.97
CA HIS A 199 -1.84 13.31 7.59
C HIS A 199 -2.49 14.36 6.65
N GLU A 200 -3.33 15.24 7.17
CA GLU A 200 -3.91 16.35 6.40
C GLU A 200 -2.90 17.40 5.96
N LEU A 201 -1.75 17.47 6.63
CA LEU A 201 -0.66 18.40 6.28
C LEU A 201 0.36 17.78 5.30
N ILE A 202 0.38 16.46 5.15
CA ILE A 202 1.35 15.79 4.27
C ILE A 202 1.33 16.34 2.83
N PRO A 203 0.17 16.62 2.20
CA PRO A 203 0.15 17.24 0.86
C PRO A 203 0.90 18.58 0.79
N ALA A 204 0.85 19.40 1.87
CA ALA A 204 1.59 20.65 1.90
C ALA A 204 3.10 20.42 1.93
N TYR A 205 3.59 19.47 2.71
CA TYR A 205 5.00 19.07 2.72
C TYR A 205 5.46 18.50 1.38
N MET A 206 4.64 17.65 0.73
CA MET A 206 4.93 17.10 -0.60
C MET A 206 5.07 18.22 -1.65
N ASN A 207 4.16 19.21 -1.63
CA ASN A 207 4.19 20.34 -2.57
C ASN A 207 5.29 21.38 -2.25
N ALA A 208 5.75 21.46 -1.00
CA ALA A 208 6.83 22.36 -0.59
C ALA A 208 8.23 21.82 -0.99
N ALA A 209 8.37 20.50 -1.10
CA ALA A 209 9.62 19.81 -1.39
C ALA A 209 10.04 19.95 -2.88
N ASP A 210 11.33 19.74 -3.14
CA ASP A 210 11.90 19.64 -4.48
C ASP A 210 12.10 18.18 -4.91
N ALA A 211 12.33 17.28 -3.94
CA ALA A 211 12.38 15.84 -4.15
C ALA A 211 11.94 15.08 -2.90
N LEU A 212 11.37 13.88 -3.09
CA LEU A 212 11.23 12.87 -2.05
C LEU A 212 12.43 11.92 -2.14
N LEU A 213 13.09 11.69 -1.00
CA LEU A 213 14.20 10.72 -0.88
C LEU A 213 13.76 9.52 -0.05
N LEU A 214 13.79 8.32 -0.66
CA LEU A 214 13.51 7.05 -0.03
C LEU A 214 14.79 6.22 0.05
N THR A 215 15.27 5.95 1.28
CA THR A 215 16.49 5.14 1.52
C THR A 215 16.19 3.81 2.19
N SER A 216 14.96 3.37 2.16
CA SER A 216 14.49 2.16 2.82
C SER A 216 15.29 0.92 2.40
N ARG A 217 15.47 0.00 3.36
CA ARG A 217 16.11 -1.31 3.15
C ARG A 217 15.11 -2.35 2.62
N ARG A 218 13.82 -2.17 2.92
CA ARG A 218 12.72 -3.02 2.47
C ARG A 218 11.41 -2.21 2.44
N GLU A 219 10.64 -2.42 1.39
CA GLU A 219 9.27 -1.93 1.21
C GLU A 219 8.44 -3.02 0.51
N GLY A 220 7.11 -2.88 0.53
CA GLY A 220 6.23 -3.37 -0.53
C GLY A 220 6.06 -2.25 -1.57
N LEU A 221 4.85 -1.68 -1.66
CA LEU A 221 4.61 -0.43 -2.40
C LEU A 221 4.27 0.70 -1.43
N PRO A 222 5.22 1.58 -1.07
CA PRO A 222 5.04 2.58 -0.02
C PRO A 222 4.03 3.65 -0.44
N ASN A 223 3.08 3.98 0.45
CA ASN A 223 2.08 5.02 0.21
C ASN A 223 2.72 6.38 -0.05
N SER A 224 3.83 6.71 0.63
CA SER A 224 4.55 7.97 0.44
C SER A 224 5.05 8.19 -0.99
N VAL A 225 5.43 7.14 -1.72
CA VAL A 225 5.80 7.22 -3.15
C VAL A 225 4.57 7.56 -3.98
N LYS A 226 3.45 6.87 -3.76
CA LYS A 226 2.18 7.15 -4.46
C LYS A 226 1.67 8.57 -4.18
N GLU A 227 1.76 9.02 -2.94
CA GLU A 227 1.39 10.36 -2.50
C GLU A 227 2.27 11.43 -3.17
N ALA A 228 3.59 11.21 -3.24
CA ALA A 228 4.52 12.08 -3.95
C ALA A 228 4.20 12.15 -5.45
N MET A 229 3.95 11.01 -6.10
CA MET A 229 3.55 10.94 -7.51
C MET A 229 2.25 11.73 -7.76
N CYS A 230 1.25 11.62 -6.87
CA CYS A 230 0.01 12.40 -6.97
C CYS A 230 0.25 13.91 -6.91
N CYS A 231 1.27 14.37 -6.18
CA CYS A 231 1.68 15.76 -6.10
C CYS A 231 2.67 16.18 -7.21
N ASN A 232 3.00 15.29 -8.15
CA ASN A 232 4.05 15.48 -9.15
C ASN A 232 5.43 15.79 -8.54
N LEU A 233 5.68 15.35 -7.31
CA LEU A 233 6.97 15.48 -6.65
C LEU A 233 7.94 14.41 -7.20
N PRO A 234 9.13 14.78 -7.72
CA PRO A 234 10.15 13.81 -8.08
C PRO A 234 10.55 12.89 -6.94
N VAL A 235 10.77 11.61 -7.23
CA VAL A 235 11.15 10.59 -6.26
C VAL A 235 12.52 10.02 -6.62
N VAL A 236 13.46 10.08 -5.66
CA VAL A 236 14.74 9.36 -5.74
C VAL A 236 14.73 8.29 -4.67
N ALA A 237 14.79 7.02 -5.09
CA ALA A 237 14.51 5.90 -4.21
C ALA A 237 15.52 4.76 -4.34
N THR A 238 15.74 4.01 -3.24
CA THR A 238 16.39 2.70 -3.29
C THR A 238 15.54 1.69 -4.08
N ASP A 239 16.21 0.71 -4.70
CA ASP A 239 15.58 -0.39 -5.45
C ASP A 239 15.04 -1.44 -4.47
N VAL A 240 13.83 -1.21 -3.96
CA VAL A 240 13.18 -2.06 -2.95
C VAL A 240 11.71 -2.27 -3.26
N GLY A 241 11.21 -3.49 -3.10
CA GLY A 241 9.82 -3.85 -3.38
C GLY A 241 9.37 -3.40 -4.78
N ASP A 242 8.13 -3.00 -4.91
CA ASP A 242 7.53 -2.56 -6.17
C ASP A 242 7.76 -1.08 -6.51
N VAL A 243 8.67 -0.38 -5.81
CA VAL A 243 8.97 1.04 -6.09
C VAL A 243 9.46 1.23 -7.52
N ARG A 244 10.26 0.30 -8.04
CA ARG A 244 10.74 0.32 -9.44
C ARG A 244 9.58 0.29 -10.44
N GLU A 245 8.62 -0.62 -10.23
CA GLU A 245 7.44 -0.73 -11.10
C GLU A 245 6.58 0.53 -11.01
N CYS A 246 6.36 1.03 -9.79
CA CYS A 246 5.57 2.22 -9.55
C CYS A 246 6.16 3.47 -10.24
N LEU A 247 7.48 3.59 -10.29
CA LEU A 247 8.17 4.72 -10.92
C LEU A 247 8.52 4.48 -12.39
N ARG A 248 8.06 3.40 -13.01
CA ARG A 248 8.33 3.15 -14.43
C ARG A 248 7.74 4.25 -15.30
N GLY A 249 8.59 4.91 -16.10
CA GLY A 249 8.20 6.01 -16.97
C GLY A 249 7.92 7.34 -16.25
N VAL A 250 8.18 7.42 -14.94
CA VAL A 250 8.05 8.68 -14.16
C VAL A 250 9.34 9.47 -14.26
N SER A 251 9.25 10.70 -14.77
CA SER A 251 10.40 11.60 -14.96
C SER A 251 10.08 13.01 -14.46
N PRO A 252 11.02 13.72 -13.81
CA PRO A 252 12.27 13.18 -13.29
C PRO A 252 12.04 12.38 -12.00
N SER A 253 12.48 11.12 -11.99
CA SER A 253 12.50 10.25 -10.81
C SER A 253 13.50 9.13 -11.07
N ALA A 254 14.10 8.58 -10.01
CA ALA A 254 15.15 7.59 -10.16
C ALA A 254 15.09 6.45 -9.14
N ILE A 255 15.46 5.25 -9.60
CA ILE A 255 15.67 4.06 -8.77
C ILE A 255 17.16 3.75 -8.71
N CYS A 256 17.70 3.74 -7.50
CA CYS A 256 19.13 3.67 -7.22
C CYS A 256 19.49 2.40 -6.43
N ARG A 257 20.59 1.76 -6.80
CA ARG A 257 21.13 0.58 -6.11
C ARG A 257 22.28 0.92 -5.16
N THR A 258 22.91 2.05 -5.36
CA THR A 258 24.08 2.49 -4.58
C THR A 258 23.89 3.89 -4.04
N ASP A 259 24.66 4.25 -2.98
CA ASP A 259 24.63 5.61 -2.44
C ASP A 259 25.16 6.62 -3.46
N ALA A 260 26.13 6.24 -4.30
CA ALA A 260 26.64 7.11 -5.36
C ALA A 260 25.54 7.48 -6.35
N GLN A 261 24.71 6.51 -6.79
CA GLN A 261 23.56 6.79 -7.65
C GLN A 261 22.52 7.67 -6.96
N LEU A 262 22.22 7.44 -5.66
CA LEU A 262 21.31 8.31 -4.91
C LEU A 262 21.82 9.75 -4.88
N VAL A 263 23.12 9.95 -4.70
CA VAL A 263 23.74 11.28 -4.70
C VAL A 263 23.69 11.93 -6.08
N ASP A 264 24.03 11.18 -7.14
CA ASP A 264 24.04 11.69 -8.52
C ASP A 264 22.62 12.12 -8.94
N GLU A 265 21.66 11.23 -8.82
CA GLU A 265 20.26 11.46 -9.24
C GLU A 265 19.57 12.55 -8.39
N LEU A 266 19.83 12.58 -7.08
CA LEU A 266 19.27 13.63 -6.23
C LEU A 266 19.89 15.00 -6.55
N ALA A 267 21.20 15.07 -6.83
CA ALA A 267 21.84 16.30 -7.24
C ALA A 267 21.28 16.82 -8.56
N ASP A 268 21.06 15.95 -9.55
CA ASP A 268 20.49 16.31 -10.84
C ASP A 268 19.07 16.86 -10.70
N VAL A 269 18.21 16.20 -9.91
CA VAL A 269 16.83 16.69 -9.60
C VAL A 269 16.86 18.05 -8.91
N LEU A 270 17.80 18.30 -8.00
CA LEU A 270 17.89 19.56 -7.26
C LEU A 270 18.56 20.68 -8.05
N ALA A 271 19.39 20.37 -9.04
CA ALA A 271 20.02 21.37 -9.91
C ALA A 271 18.99 22.08 -10.81
N ASP A 272 18.00 21.34 -11.33
CA ASP A 272 16.91 21.90 -12.17
C ASP A 272 15.55 21.38 -11.66
N PRO A 273 15.04 21.91 -10.52
CA PRO A 273 13.82 21.42 -9.91
C PRO A 273 12.60 21.64 -10.82
N CYS A 274 11.98 20.56 -11.23
CA CYS A 274 10.72 20.56 -11.99
C CYS A 274 9.73 19.56 -11.42
N GLN A 275 8.49 19.62 -11.85
CA GLN A 275 7.48 18.64 -11.51
C GLN A 275 7.66 17.37 -12.33
N SER A 276 7.37 16.21 -11.74
CA SER A 276 7.32 14.94 -12.47
C SER A 276 5.96 14.74 -13.15
N ASN A 277 5.88 13.74 -14.03
CA ASN A 277 4.62 13.25 -14.59
C ASN A 277 3.94 12.18 -13.71
N GLY A 278 4.30 12.11 -12.44
CA GLY A 278 3.87 11.04 -11.52
C GLY A 278 2.36 10.91 -11.40
N ARG A 279 1.61 12.03 -11.39
CA ARG A 279 0.14 12.02 -11.24
C ARG A 279 -0.59 11.33 -12.40
N GLU A 280 -0.06 11.44 -13.60
CA GLU A 280 -0.57 10.73 -14.77
C GLU A 280 -0.25 9.22 -14.67
N ALA A 281 1.01 8.91 -14.35
CA ALA A 281 1.50 7.54 -14.24
C ALA A 281 0.79 6.71 -13.15
N ILE A 282 0.31 7.36 -12.07
CA ILE A 282 -0.35 6.67 -10.94
C ILE A 282 -1.87 6.53 -11.09
N SER A 283 -2.45 6.84 -12.25
CA SER A 283 -3.91 6.86 -12.47
C SER A 283 -4.61 5.56 -12.04
N ASP A 284 -4.00 4.40 -12.28
CA ASP A 284 -4.57 3.08 -11.98
C ASP A 284 -4.46 2.68 -10.49
N LEU A 285 -3.69 3.44 -9.70
CA LEU A 285 -3.56 3.26 -8.26
C LEU A 285 -4.34 4.30 -7.45
N ARG A 286 -5.22 5.09 -8.08
CA ARG A 286 -6.18 5.91 -7.35
C ARG A 286 -7.14 5.04 -6.57
N VAL A 287 -7.56 5.51 -5.41
CA VAL A 287 -8.41 4.71 -4.50
C VAL A 287 -9.70 4.25 -5.14
N GLU A 288 -10.28 5.05 -6.04
CA GLU A 288 -11.49 4.73 -6.78
C GLU A 288 -11.28 3.52 -7.72
N ARG A 289 -10.16 3.52 -8.47
CA ARG A 289 -9.79 2.42 -9.38
C ARG A 289 -9.44 1.15 -8.62
N VAL A 290 -8.75 1.29 -7.49
CA VAL A 290 -8.45 0.16 -6.60
C VAL A 290 -9.74 -0.43 -6.01
N ALA A 291 -10.69 0.41 -5.61
CA ALA A 291 -12.01 -0.03 -5.13
C ALA A 291 -12.79 -0.79 -6.23
N GLU A 292 -12.78 -0.33 -7.49
CA GLU A 292 -13.39 -1.05 -8.62
C GLU A 292 -12.76 -2.45 -8.79
N ARG A 293 -11.43 -2.57 -8.69
CA ARG A 293 -10.73 -3.86 -8.78
C ARG A 293 -11.07 -4.78 -7.62
N LEU A 294 -11.15 -4.25 -6.40
CA LEU A 294 -11.53 -5.03 -5.22
C LEU A 294 -12.99 -5.45 -5.29
N ALA A 295 -13.89 -4.58 -5.81
CA ALA A 295 -15.31 -4.92 -6.05
C ALA A 295 -15.44 -6.09 -7.03
N ALA A 296 -14.64 -6.14 -8.10
CA ALA A 296 -14.61 -7.27 -9.03
C ALA A 296 -14.16 -8.58 -8.37
N VAL A 297 -13.20 -8.51 -7.42
CA VAL A 297 -12.80 -9.69 -6.62
C VAL A 297 -13.95 -10.17 -5.73
N TYR A 298 -14.72 -9.26 -5.13
CA TYR A 298 -15.90 -9.61 -4.34
C TYR A 298 -16.97 -10.28 -5.18
N GLU A 299 -17.27 -9.74 -6.37
CA GLU A 299 -18.23 -10.33 -7.31
C GLU A 299 -17.80 -11.74 -7.73
N GLN A 300 -16.51 -11.96 -7.94
CA GLN A 300 -15.97 -13.28 -8.26
C GLN A 300 -16.12 -14.26 -7.10
N ALA A 301 -15.87 -13.84 -5.85
CA ALA A 301 -16.05 -14.68 -4.67
C ALA A 301 -17.52 -15.11 -4.51
N VAL A 302 -18.46 -14.19 -4.59
CA VAL A 302 -19.91 -14.47 -4.50
C VAL A 302 -20.39 -15.31 -5.67
N GLY A 303 -19.88 -15.07 -6.90
CA GLY A 303 -20.26 -15.85 -8.09
C GLY A 303 -19.83 -17.31 -8.06
N ARG A 304 -18.74 -17.64 -7.39
CA ARG A 304 -18.27 -19.03 -7.19
C ARG A 304 -19.19 -19.82 -6.27
N ASP A 305 -19.73 -19.21 -5.23
CA ASP A 305 -20.64 -19.86 -4.28
C ASP A 305 -21.99 -20.20 -4.93
N SER A 306 -22.50 -19.35 -5.84
CA SER A 306 -23.73 -19.62 -6.58
C SER A 306 -23.62 -20.74 -7.63
N GLY A 307 -22.40 -21.21 -7.94
CA GLY A 307 -22.10 -22.30 -8.91
C GLY A 307 -22.02 -23.70 -8.33
N VAL A 308 -22.19 -23.91 -7.02
CA VAL A 308 -21.97 -25.20 -6.33
C VAL A 308 -23.18 -26.18 -6.38
N THR A 309 -24.11 -26.03 -7.34
CA THR A 309 -25.16 -27.05 -7.58
C THR A 309 -24.84 -28.04 -8.70
N ASP A 310 -23.64 -28.07 -9.28
CA ASP A 310 -23.25 -29.05 -10.30
C ASP A 310 -21.87 -29.69 -9.98
N ARG A 311 -21.77 -30.37 -8.85
CA ARG A 311 -20.66 -31.31 -8.58
C ARG A 311 -21.07 -32.74 -8.86
N ASP A 312 -21.27 -33.03 -10.17
CA ASP A 312 -21.11 -34.37 -10.70
C ASP A 312 -20.51 -34.28 -12.11
N GLY A 313 -19.25 -34.69 -12.24
CA GLY A 313 -18.66 -35.07 -13.52
C GLY A 313 -17.45 -34.28 -14.03
N ALA A 314 -16.31 -34.96 -13.93
CA ALA A 314 -15.14 -34.89 -14.80
C ALA A 314 -14.08 -33.78 -14.62
N THR A 315 -13.00 -34.23 -13.97
CA THR A 315 -11.63 -33.68 -14.10
C THR A 315 -11.20 -33.52 -15.56
N ASP A 316 -10.92 -32.28 -15.99
CA ASP A 316 -9.93 -32.05 -17.03
C ASP A 316 -9.12 -30.80 -16.68
N ARG A 317 -7.86 -31.03 -16.28
CA ARG A 317 -6.88 -29.99 -16.02
C ARG A 317 -5.99 -29.83 -17.24
N THR A 318 -6.31 -28.89 -18.11
CA THR A 318 -5.35 -28.41 -19.12
C THR A 318 -5.09 -26.92 -18.91
N ARG A 319 -3.87 -26.60 -18.48
CA ARG A 319 -3.32 -25.25 -18.45
C ARG A 319 -3.27 -24.69 -19.88
N PRO A 320 -3.67 -23.43 -20.11
CA PRO A 320 -3.24 -22.72 -21.31
C PRO A 320 -1.82 -22.19 -21.11
N THR A 321 -0.90 -22.67 -21.92
CA THR A 321 0.43 -22.10 -22.14
C THR A 321 0.28 -20.75 -22.84
N VAL A 322 0.73 -19.68 -22.23
CA VAL A 322 0.90 -18.39 -22.90
C VAL A 322 2.09 -18.50 -23.84
N SER A 323 1.81 -18.50 -25.14
CA SER A 323 2.78 -18.42 -26.21
C SER A 323 3.36 -17.00 -26.29
N ALA A 324 4.68 -16.91 -26.22
CA ALA A 324 5.44 -15.72 -26.56
C ALA A 324 5.13 -15.27 -28.00
N LEU A 325 4.84 -14.01 -28.18
CA LEU A 325 4.90 -13.34 -29.49
C LEU A 325 5.98 -12.25 -29.44
N ASN A 326 6.87 -12.32 -30.40
CA ASN A 326 8.03 -11.52 -30.77
C ASN A 326 7.93 -10.00 -30.54
#